data_e3d9496eabe590795217a0324d7d693d
#
_entry.id   e3d9496eabe590795217a0324d7d693d
#
_cell.length_a   1.000
_cell.length_b   1.000
_cell.length_c   1.000
_cell.angle_alpha   90.00
_cell.angle_beta   90.00
_cell.angle_gamma   90.00
#
_symmetry.space_group_name_H-M   'P 1'
#
loop_
_entity.id
_entity.type
_entity.pdbx_description
1 polymer ?
#
loop_
_entity_poly.entity_id
_entity_poly.type
_entity_poly.pdbx_seq_one_letter_code
_entity_poly.pdbx_strand_id
1 'polypeptide(L)'
;MDASERRFQQIYDEYQERIFRYLVRMVGECDAEDLTQEVFVKVSLALDTFRGESKLSTWIYQIATNAALDKIRSSRRGDSVSLPFTVITEEQSDKDFWTDEREDSSELKVIRQEMNDCIREIIDGLPESYRSVIVLSELEGLKDNEIAEVIGLSLQATKIRLHRARTRLRKALQRNCVFYRNEHNELACDRKK
;
A
#
# COMPACT_ATOMS: atom_id res chain seq x y z
N MET A 1 -29.42 -15.90 -5.43
CA MET A 1 -28.35 -15.28 -4.58
C MET A 1 -28.92 -15.10 -3.18
N ASP A 2 -28.30 -15.76 -2.22
CA ASP A 2 -28.60 -15.67 -0.81
C ASP A 2 -28.26 -14.26 -0.27
N ALA A 3 -28.77 -13.88 0.90
CA ALA A 3 -28.48 -12.59 1.55
C ALA A 3 -26.98 -12.45 1.88
N SER A 4 -26.32 -13.54 2.27
CA SER A 4 -24.88 -13.60 2.54
C SER A 4 -24.07 -13.38 1.25
N GLU A 5 -24.43 -14.01 0.16
CA GLU A 5 -23.80 -13.83 -1.16
C GLU A 5 -23.89 -12.39 -1.65
N ARG A 6 -25.05 -11.74 -1.50
CA ARG A 6 -25.23 -10.32 -1.87
C ARG A 6 -24.37 -9.40 -1.03
N ARG A 7 -24.29 -9.67 0.27
CA ARG A 7 -23.45 -8.90 1.20
C ARG A 7 -21.95 -9.04 0.84
N PHE A 8 -21.52 -10.27 0.55
CA PHE A 8 -20.14 -10.52 0.11
C PHE A 8 -19.84 -9.81 -1.21
N GLN A 9 -20.75 -9.88 -2.20
CA GLN A 9 -20.54 -9.22 -3.49
C GLN A 9 -20.37 -7.70 -3.34
N GLN A 10 -21.18 -7.07 -2.50
CA GLN A 10 -21.04 -5.62 -2.21
C GLN A 10 -19.68 -5.30 -1.59
N ILE A 11 -19.20 -6.11 -0.65
CA ILE A 11 -17.89 -5.96 -0.03
C ILE A 11 -16.78 -6.16 -1.06
N TYR A 12 -16.89 -7.17 -1.90
CA TYR A 12 -15.93 -7.44 -2.95
C TYR A 12 -15.82 -6.25 -3.92
N ASP A 13 -16.96 -5.77 -4.44
CA ASP A 13 -17.00 -4.65 -5.38
C ASP A 13 -16.43 -3.36 -4.79
N GLU A 14 -16.65 -3.11 -3.47
CA GLU A 14 -16.17 -1.92 -2.79
C GLU A 14 -14.67 -1.97 -2.45
N TYR A 15 -14.13 -3.15 -2.10
CA TYR A 15 -12.79 -3.25 -1.51
C TYR A 15 -11.76 -3.94 -2.40
N GLN A 16 -12.15 -4.70 -3.43
CA GLN A 16 -11.24 -5.54 -4.21
C GLN A 16 -10.08 -4.72 -4.81
N GLU A 17 -10.37 -3.62 -5.48
CA GLU A 17 -9.36 -2.79 -6.12
C GLU A 17 -8.42 -2.12 -5.10
N ARG A 18 -8.96 -1.65 -3.97
CA ARG A 18 -8.17 -1.04 -2.90
C ARG A 18 -7.23 -2.05 -2.23
N ILE A 19 -7.73 -3.25 -1.95
CA ILE A 19 -6.93 -4.33 -1.36
C ILE A 19 -5.88 -4.82 -2.35
N PHE A 20 -6.20 -4.95 -3.64
CA PHE A 20 -5.23 -5.27 -4.67
C PHE A 20 -4.07 -4.25 -4.69
N ARG A 21 -4.38 -2.95 -4.79
CA ARG A 21 -3.36 -1.88 -4.75
C ARG A 21 -2.52 -1.92 -3.47
N TYR A 22 -3.15 -2.15 -2.33
CA TYR A 22 -2.43 -2.32 -1.07
C TYR A 22 -1.46 -3.50 -1.13
N LEU A 23 -1.91 -4.65 -1.64
CA LEU A 23 -1.10 -5.87 -1.75
C LEU A 23 0.05 -5.70 -2.77
N VAL A 24 -0.18 -5.04 -3.90
CA VAL A 24 0.90 -4.67 -4.85
C VAL A 24 2.03 -3.94 -4.13
N ARG A 25 1.71 -3.01 -3.24
CA ARG A 25 2.70 -2.28 -2.43
C ARG A 25 3.40 -3.13 -1.39
N MET A 26 2.75 -4.19 -0.92
CA MET A 26 3.32 -5.04 0.11
C MET A 26 4.20 -6.15 -0.45
N VAL A 27 3.76 -6.82 -1.51
CA VAL A 27 4.38 -8.06 -2.03
C VAL A 27 4.83 -7.97 -3.48
N GLY A 28 4.49 -6.88 -4.19
CA GLY A 28 4.72 -6.72 -5.63
C GLY A 28 3.55 -7.26 -6.47
N GLU A 29 3.52 -6.86 -7.74
CA GLU A 29 2.40 -7.11 -8.65
C GLU A 29 2.19 -8.62 -8.92
N CYS A 30 3.28 -9.36 -9.13
CA CYS A 30 3.22 -10.79 -9.44
C CYS A 30 2.48 -11.64 -8.39
N ASP A 31 2.62 -11.28 -7.11
CA ASP A 31 2.01 -12.03 -6.00
C ASP A 31 0.68 -11.42 -5.54
N ALA A 32 0.37 -10.18 -5.94
CA ALA A 32 -0.76 -9.43 -5.40
C ALA A 32 -2.10 -9.97 -5.88
N GLU A 33 -2.20 -10.45 -7.12
CA GLU A 33 -3.45 -10.97 -7.68
C GLU A 33 -3.91 -12.22 -6.94
N ASP A 34 -3.04 -13.23 -6.84
CA ASP A 34 -3.34 -14.47 -6.13
C ASP A 34 -3.64 -14.20 -4.65
N LEU A 35 -2.87 -13.28 -4.05
CA LEU A 35 -3.06 -12.94 -2.64
C LEU A 35 -4.36 -12.17 -2.41
N THR A 36 -4.80 -11.35 -3.36
CA THR A 36 -6.11 -10.69 -3.30
C THR A 36 -7.24 -11.71 -3.30
N GLN A 37 -7.18 -12.70 -4.17
CA GLN A 37 -8.16 -13.79 -4.20
C GLN A 37 -8.17 -14.56 -2.87
N GLU A 38 -6.99 -14.92 -2.34
CA GLU A 38 -6.87 -15.59 -1.03
C GLU A 38 -7.49 -14.75 0.10
N VAL A 39 -7.25 -13.44 0.12
CA VAL A 39 -7.81 -12.51 1.10
C VAL A 39 -9.33 -12.52 1.03
N PHE A 40 -9.94 -12.43 -0.16
CA PHE A 40 -11.39 -12.42 -0.29
C PHE A 40 -12.03 -13.77 -0.04
N VAL A 41 -11.34 -14.88 -0.27
CA VAL A 41 -11.77 -16.21 0.21
C VAL A 41 -11.83 -16.21 1.75
N LYS A 42 -10.81 -15.71 2.44
CA LYS A 42 -10.81 -15.59 3.91
C LYS A 42 -11.90 -14.65 4.41
N VAL A 43 -12.12 -13.52 3.71
CA VAL A 43 -13.24 -12.60 4.03
C VAL A 43 -14.58 -13.31 3.91
N SER A 44 -14.83 -14.04 2.82
CA SER A 44 -16.09 -14.76 2.60
C SER A 44 -16.37 -15.80 3.70
N LEU A 45 -15.35 -16.58 4.06
CA LEU A 45 -15.47 -17.62 5.10
C LEU A 45 -15.67 -17.05 6.51
N ALA A 46 -15.13 -15.85 6.78
CA ALA A 46 -15.18 -15.25 8.11
C ALA A 46 -16.27 -14.16 8.24
N LEU A 47 -16.99 -13.84 7.17
CA LEU A 47 -17.94 -12.73 7.14
C LEU A 47 -19.11 -12.91 8.13
N ASP A 48 -19.59 -14.14 8.29
CA ASP A 48 -20.68 -14.46 9.21
C ASP A 48 -20.25 -14.36 10.69
N THR A 49 -18.93 -14.43 10.95
CA THR A 49 -18.36 -14.29 12.30
C THR A 49 -17.95 -12.86 12.62
N PHE A 50 -18.01 -11.95 11.65
CA PHE A 50 -17.68 -10.54 11.85
C PHE A 50 -18.70 -9.85 12.75
N ARG A 51 -18.30 -9.52 13.99
CA ARG A 51 -19.16 -8.96 15.04
C ARG A 51 -19.33 -7.44 14.97
N GLY A 52 -18.63 -6.74 14.06
CA GLY A 52 -18.69 -5.27 13.99
C GLY A 52 -17.95 -4.55 15.12
N GLU A 53 -17.04 -5.22 15.83
CA GLU A 53 -16.21 -4.64 16.90
C GLU A 53 -15.20 -3.61 16.35
N SER A 54 -14.85 -3.73 15.07
CA SER A 54 -14.06 -2.77 14.31
C SER A 54 -14.81 -2.34 13.04
N LYS A 55 -14.26 -1.35 12.32
CA LYS A 55 -14.77 -1.04 10.98
C LYS A 55 -14.51 -2.22 10.04
N LEU A 56 -15.43 -2.46 9.11
CA LEU A 56 -15.29 -3.51 8.10
C LEU A 56 -13.99 -3.35 7.30
N SER A 57 -13.67 -2.11 6.90
CA SER A 57 -12.39 -1.81 6.22
C SER A 57 -11.18 -2.21 7.05
N THR A 58 -11.13 -1.84 8.33
CA THR A 58 -10.03 -2.19 9.25
C THR A 58 -9.85 -3.71 9.33
N TRP A 59 -10.96 -4.44 9.45
CA TRP A 59 -10.94 -5.90 9.51
C TRP A 59 -10.43 -6.54 8.20
N ILE A 60 -10.85 -6.03 7.03
CA ILE A 60 -10.35 -6.52 5.73
C ILE A 60 -8.85 -6.22 5.59
N TYR A 61 -8.40 -5.00 5.94
CA TYR A 61 -6.97 -4.66 5.92
C TYR A 61 -6.15 -5.52 6.89
N GLN A 62 -6.72 -5.94 8.02
CA GLN A 62 -6.05 -6.88 8.93
C GLN A 62 -5.81 -8.23 8.28
N ILE A 63 -6.82 -8.78 7.56
CA ILE A 63 -6.70 -10.04 6.82
C ILE A 63 -5.62 -9.89 5.72
N ALA A 64 -5.70 -8.81 4.94
CA ALA A 64 -4.76 -8.53 3.85
C ALA A 64 -3.32 -8.34 4.36
N THR A 65 -3.13 -7.59 5.45
CA THR A 65 -1.80 -7.36 6.04
C THR A 65 -1.18 -8.66 6.54
N ASN A 66 -1.96 -9.49 7.22
CA ASN A 66 -1.48 -10.79 7.71
C ASN A 66 -1.08 -11.70 6.54
N ALA A 67 -1.90 -11.79 5.49
CA ALA A 67 -1.60 -12.56 4.29
C ALA A 67 -0.29 -12.07 3.62
N ALA A 68 -0.13 -10.75 3.45
CA ALA A 68 1.07 -10.16 2.88
C ALA A 68 2.33 -10.43 3.72
N LEU A 69 2.26 -10.29 5.04
CA LEU A 69 3.40 -10.56 5.93
C LEU A 69 3.77 -12.05 5.93
N ASP A 70 2.81 -12.95 5.86
CA ASP A 70 3.05 -14.39 5.78
C ASP A 70 3.70 -14.77 4.44
N LYS A 71 3.25 -14.16 3.33
CA LYS A 71 3.87 -14.34 2.01
C LYS A 71 5.33 -13.88 2.01
N ILE A 72 5.62 -12.69 2.54
CA ILE A 72 7.00 -12.16 2.65
C ILE A 72 7.88 -13.07 3.51
N ARG A 73 7.35 -13.59 4.62
CA ARG A 73 8.09 -14.51 5.49
C ARG A 73 8.35 -15.86 4.83
N SER A 74 7.40 -16.38 4.06
CA SER A 74 7.55 -17.65 3.36
C SER A 74 8.60 -17.55 2.25
N SER A 75 8.56 -16.48 1.45
CA SER A 75 9.57 -16.22 0.41
C SER A 75 10.98 -16.13 0.98
N ARG A 76 11.15 -15.51 2.13
CA ARG A 76 12.48 -15.44 2.81
C ARG A 76 12.98 -16.77 3.37
N ARG A 77 12.10 -17.73 3.65
CA ARG A 77 12.50 -19.07 4.12
C ARG A 77 12.84 -20.03 2.97
N GLY A 78 12.28 -19.79 1.78
CA GLY A 78 12.49 -20.61 0.59
C GLY A 78 13.71 -20.19 -0.24
N ASP A 79 14.15 -18.96 -0.16
CA ASP A 79 15.23 -18.39 -0.98
C ASP A 79 16.40 -17.91 -0.14
N SER A 80 17.44 -18.73 -0.06
CA SER A 80 18.78 -18.27 0.29
C SER A 80 19.49 -17.61 -0.93
N VAL A 81 18.73 -17.04 -1.86
CA VAL A 81 19.26 -16.24 -2.97
C VAL A 81 18.49 -14.93 -3.03
N SER A 82 19.12 -13.89 -2.50
CA SER A 82 18.71 -12.51 -2.73
C SER A 82 18.91 -12.18 -4.20
N LEU A 83 17.88 -12.34 -5.02
CA LEU A 83 17.86 -11.71 -6.34
C LEU A 83 17.51 -10.23 -6.13
N PRO A 84 18.28 -9.30 -6.69
CA PRO A 84 17.87 -7.90 -6.72
C PRO A 84 16.57 -7.83 -7.52
N PHE A 85 15.56 -7.18 -6.94
CA PHE A 85 14.29 -6.87 -7.59
C PHE A 85 14.56 -6.09 -8.87
N THR A 86 14.47 -6.79 -10.00
CA THR A 86 14.56 -6.15 -11.30
C THR A 86 13.18 -5.59 -11.60
N VAL A 87 13.10 -4.27 -11.66
CA VAL A 87 11.89 -3.54 -12.11
C VAL A 87 11.61 -3.99 -13.54
N ILE A 88 10.59 -4.83 -13.73
CA ILE A 88 10.00 -5.04 -15.04
C ILE A 88 8.99 -3.90 -15.20
N THR A 89 9.42 -2.90 -15.97
CA THR A 89 8.55 -1.83 -16.45
C THR A 89 7.64 -2.42 -17.52
N GLU A 90 6.48 -2.90 -17.17
CA GLU A 90 5.35 -2.96 -18.09
C GLU A 90 4.30 -1.95 -17.65
N GLU A 91 4.02 -1.06 -18.61
CA GLU A 91 3.09 0.06 -18.52
C GLU A 91 1.67 -0.44 -18.29
N GLN A 92 1.24 -0.53 -17.05
CA GLN A 92 -0.18 -0.38 -16.73
C GLN A 92 -0.33 0.69 -15.66
N SER A 93 -0.75 1.81 -16.14
CA SER A 93 -0.97 3.08 -15.50
C SER A 93 -2.03 2.96 -14.40
N ASP A 94 -1.61 2.87 -13.15
CA ASP A 94 -2.44 3.26 -12.00
C ASP A 94 -2.60 4.78 -12.02
N LYS A 95 -3.48 5.27 -12.90
CA LYS A 95 -3.66 6.69 -13.19
C LYS A 95 -4.29 7.50 -12.06
N ASP A 96 -4.85 6.87 -11.00
CA ASP A 96 -5.85 7.57 -10.19
C ASP A 96 -5.50 7.77 -8.71
N PHE A 97 -4.30 7.41 -8.26
CA PHE A 97 -4.03 7.47 -6.82
C PHE A 97 -3.58 8.84 -6.29
N TRP A 98 -3.05 9.73 -7.16
CA TRP A 98 -2.54 11.05 -6.78
C TRP A 98 -3.13 12.20 -7.64
N THR A 99 -4.11 11.93 -8.46
CA THR A 99 -4.74 12.95 -9.30
C THR A 99 -5.80 13.71 -8.51
N ASP A 100 -5.42 14.86 -7.97
CA ASP A 100 -6.34 15.99 -7.85
C ASP A 100 -6.83 16.28 -9.29
N GLU A 101 -8.14 16.23 -9.52
CA GLU A 101 -8.79 16.44 -10.83
C GLU A 101 -8.63 17.91 -11.29
N ARG A 102 -7.40 18.30 -11.59
CA ARG A 102 -7.12 19.53 -12.31
C ARG A 102 -6.77 19.17 -13.74
N GLU A 103 -7.31 19.92 -14.70
CA GLU A 103 -6.91 19.83 -16.11
C GLU A 103 -5.45 20.27 -16.25
N ASP A 104 -4.54 19.33 -16.01
CA ASP A 104 -3.11 19.55 -16.15
C ASP A 104 -2.66 19.36 -17.60
N SER A 105 -1.67 20.16 -18.01
CA SER A 105 -0.98 19.92 -19.28
C SER A 105 -0.34 18.53 -19.29
N SER A 106 -0.19 17.94 -20.49
CA SER A 106 0.42 16.60 -20.64
C SER A 106 1.82 16.50 -20.02
N GLU A 107 2.58 17.58 -20.02
CA GLU A 107 3.93 17.67 -19.45
C GLU A 107 3.91 17.59 -17.91
N LEU A 108 2.96 18.25 -17.25
CA LEU A 108 2.78 18.19 -15.80
C LEU A 108 2.34 16.79 -15.34
N LYS A 109 1.54 16.09 -16.14
CA LYS A 109 1.16 14.69 -15.86
C LYS A 109 2.37 13.77 -15.87
N VAL A 110 3.27 13.90 -16.84
CA VAL A 110 4.50 13.10 -16.94
C VAL A 110 5.40 13.36 -15.72
N ILE A 111 5.66 14.62 -15.38
CA ILE A 111 6.50 14.99 -14.21
C ILE A 111 5.92 14.41 -12.91
N ARG A 112 4.60 14.49 -12.72
CA ARG A 112 3.95 13.90 -11.54
C ARG A 112 4.05 12.39 -11.51
N GLN A 113 3.93 11.73 -12.65
CA GLN A 113 4.06 10.28 -12.76
C GLN A 113 5.46 9.81 -12.40
N GLU A 114 6.50 10.42 -12.96
CA GLU A 114 7.90 10.12 -12.63
C GLU A 114 8.21 10.35 -11.14
N MET A 115 7.67 11.43 -10.56
CA MET A 115 7.81 11.70 -9.13
C MET A 115 7.11 10.62 -8.29
N ASN A 116 5.91 10.21 -8.68
CA ASN A 116 5.16 9.16 -7.99
C ASN A 116 5.90 7.82 -8.04
N ASP A 117 6.44 7.45 -9.18
CA ASP A 117 7.18 6.20 -9.37
C ASP A 117 8.46 6.18 -8.52
N CYS A 118 9.19 7.31 -8.46
CA CYS A 118 10.36 7.45 -7.60
C CYS A 118 9.99 7.31 -6.10
N ILE A 119 8.90 7.93 -5.66
CA ILE A 119 8.43 7.81 -4.27
C ILE A 119 7.98 6.37 -3.97
N ARG A 120 7.34 5.70 -4.92
CA ARG A 120 6.92 4.30 -4.81
C ARG A 120 8.12 3.39 -4.58
N GLU A 121 9.15 3.46 -5.43
CA GLU A 121 10.39 2.67 -5.26
C GLU A 121 11.00 2.86 -3.86
N ILE A 122 11.00 4.09 -3.35
CA ILE A 122 11.55 4.38 -2.02
C ILE A 122 10.72 3.77 -0.90
N ILE A 123 9.38 3.78 -1.03
CA ILE A 123 8.47 3.12 -0.08
C ILE A 123 8.68 1.61 -0.13
N ASP A 124 8.81 1.04 -1.32
CA ASP A 124 9.02 -0.41 -1.52
C ASP A 124 10.38 -0.87 -0.96
N GLY A 125 11.38 -0.01 -0.94
CA GLY A 125 12.67 -0.24 -0.29
C GLY A 125 12.64 -0.17 1.24
N LEU A 126 11.52 0.19 1.88
CA LEU A 126 11.42 0.17 3.33
C LEU A 126 11.27 -1.26 3.86
N PRO A 127 11.80 -1.57 5.06
CA PRO A 127 11.47 -2.81 5.76
C PRO A 127 9.94 -2.97 5.89
N GLU A 128 9.43 -4.20 5.71
CA GLU A 128 7.99 -4.49 5.67
C GLU A 128 7.19 -3.91 6.83
N SER A 129 7.76 -3.91 8.04
CA SER A 129 7.12 -3.34 9.24
C SER A 129 6.96 -1.82 9.22
N TYR A 130 7.77 -1.11 8.42
CA TYR A 130 7.65 0.33 8.20
C TYR A 130 6.83 0.62 6.94
N ARG A 131 6.99 -0.20 5.90
CA ARG A 131 6.19 -0.09 4.67
C ARG A 131 4.70 -0.22 4.98
N SER A 132 4.29 -1.27 5.70
CA SER A 132 2.87 -1.49 6.04
C SER A 132 2.24 -0.29 6.75
N VAL A 133 2.89 0.30 7.75
CA VAL A 133 2.31 1.44 8.47
C VAL A 133 2.29 2.71 7.63
N ILE A 134 3.27 2.93 6.75
CA ILE A 134 3.26 4.08 5.82
C ILE A 134 2.14 3.93 4.80
N VAL A 135 2.00 2.75 4.18
CA VAL A 135 0.95 2.52 3.18
C VAL A 135 -0.43 2.68 3.82
N LEU A 136 -0.67 2.05 4.98
CA LEU A 136 -1.95 2.17 5.68
C LEU A 136 -2.27 3.63 6.10
N SER A 137 -1.26 4.41 6.54
CA SER A 137 -1.45 5.79 6.98
C SER A 137 -1.58 6.77 5.83
N GLU A 138 -0.59 6.79 4.92
CA GLU A 138 -0.45 7.86 3.93
C GLU A 138 -1.22 7.57 2.64
N LEU A 139 -1.41 6.28 2.29
CA LEU A 139 -2.06 5.90 1.04
C LEU A 139 -3.50 5.45 1.26
N GLU A 140 -3.75 4.67 2.30
CA GLU A 140 -5.10 4.16 2.59
C GLU A 140 -5.88 5.07 3.56
N GLY A 141 -5.22 6.07 4.15
CA GLY A 141 -5.85 7.08 5.01
C GLY A 141 -6.40 6.54 6.34
N LEU A 142 -5.89 5.40 6.83
CA LEU A 142 -6.31 4.84 8.10
C LEU A 142 -5.78 5.70 9.25
N LYS A 143 -6.61 5.83 10.30
CA LYS A 143 -6.21 6.50 11.54
C LYS A 143 -5.27 5.62 12.37
N ASP A 144 -4.46 6.24 13.24
CA ASP A 144 -3.49 5.52 14.08
C ASP A 144 -4.09 4.36 14.89
N ASN A 145 -5.33 4.50 15.38
CA ASN A 145 -6.04 3.44 16.11
C ASN A 145 -6.45 2.29 15.18
N GLU A 146 -6.90 2.58 13.97
CA GLU A 146 -7.26 1.57 12.97
C GLU A 146 -6.00 0.82 12.50
N ILE A 147 -4.89 1.54 12.29
CA ILE A 147 -3.60 0.90 11.98
C ILE A 147 -3.16 -0.01 13.13
N ALA A 148 -3.32 0.43 14.38
CA ALA A 148 -2.98 -0.37 15.55
C ALA A 148 -3.74 -1.71 15.58
N GLU A 149 -5.04 -1.68 15.26
CA GLU A 149 -5.87 -2.87 15.12
C GLU A 149 -5.39 -3.77 13.96
N VAL A 150 -5.15 -3.17 12.78
CA VAL A 150 -4.68 -3.91 11.59
C VAL A 150 -3.37 -4.67 11.86
N ILE A 151 -2.39 -4.03 12.51
CA ILE A 151 -1.06 -4.62 12.72
C ILE A 151 -0.90 -5.33 14.07
N GLY A 152 -1.95 -5.37 14.90
CA GLY A 152 -1.97 -6.05 16.18
C GLY A 152 -1.03 -5.44 17.23
N LEU A 153 -0.91 -4.10 17.27
CA LEU A 153 -0.07 -3.38 18.22
C LEU A 153 -0.87 -2.42 19.09
N SER A 154 -0.29 -2.00 20.22
CA SER A 154 -0.86 -0.89 20.99
C SER A 154 -0.80 0.42 20.19
N LEU A 155 -1.74 1.33 20.43
CA LEU A 155 -1.77 2.65 19.80
C LEU A 155 -0.44 3.42 19.98
N GLN A 156 0.17 3.32 21.18
CA GLN A 156 1.44 3.98 21.44
C GLN A 156 2.59 3.36 20.64
N ALA A 157 2.66 2.04 20.52
CA ALA A 157 3.67 1.37 19.70
C ALA A 157 3.50 1.69 18.22
N THR A 158 2.25 1.80 17.75
CA THR A 158 1.92 2.20 16.37
C THR A 158 2.38 3.62 16.07
N LYS A 159 2.11 4.59 16.95
CA LYS A 159 2.58 5.98 16.80
C LYS A 159 4.11 6.06 16.74
N ILE A 160 4.81 5.33 17.59
CA ILE A 160 6.28 5.25 17.57
C ILE A 160 6.77 4.65 16.25
N ARG A 161 6.13 3.56 15.80
CA ARG A 161 6.48 2.90 14.52
C ARG A 161 6.26 3.84 13.33
N LEU A 162 5.12 4.52 13.26
CA LEU A 162 4.81 5.52 12.23
C LEU A 162 5.84 6.67 12.24
N HIS A 163 6.16 7.22 13.39
CA HIS A 163 7.17 8.28 13.49
C HIS A 163 8.54 7.83 12.95
N ARG A 164 8.97 6.62 13.30
CA ARG A 164 10.23 6.04 12.79
C ARG A 164 10.17 5.76 11.30
N ALA A 165 9.04 5.25 10.81
CA ALA A 165 8.82 4.97 9.40
C ALA A 165 8.87 6.26 8.56
N ARG A 166 8.16 7.32 8.98
CA ARG A 166 8.19 8.65 8.33
C ARG A 166 9.59 9.26 8.35
N THR A 167 10.32 9.11 9.46
CA THR A 167 11.71 9.60 9.56
C THR A 167 12.63 8.85 8.58
N ARG A 168 12.44 7.53 8.44
CA ARG A 168 13.22 6.70 7.52
C ARG A 168 12.90 7.00 6.07
N LEU A 169 11.61 7.16 5.74
CA LEU A 169 11.14 7.57 4.42
C LEU A 169 11.72 8.93 4.03
N ARG A 170 11.63 9.93 4.93
CA ARG A 170 12.21 11.27 4.69
C ARG A 170 13.71 11.21 4.39
N LYS A 171 14.46 10.43 5.17
CA LYS A 171 15.90 10.26 4.93
C LYS A 171 16.19 9.59 3.59
N ALA A 172 15.40 8.59 3.21
CA ALA A 172 15.54 7.92 1.93
C ALA A 172 15.21 8.85 0.76
N LEU A 173 14.13 9.62 0.86
CA LEU A 173 13.76 10.65 -0.11
C LEU A 173 14.86 11.71 -0.25
N GLN A 174 15.39 12.23 0.84
CA GLN A 174 16.48 13.23 0.82
C GLN A 174 17.77 12.71 0.20
N ARG A 175 18.05 11.41 0.29
CA ARG A 175 19.23 10.79 -0.34
C ARG A 175 19.07 10.62 -1.83
N ASN A 176 17.88 10.24 -2.28
CA ASN A 176 17.61 9.83 -3.66
C ASN A 176 17.03 10.95 -4.53
N CYS A 177 16.43 12.00 -3.94
CA CYS A 177 15.72 13.02 -4.68
C CYS A 177 16.21 14.43 -4.33
N VAL A 178 16.14 15.34 -5.30
CA VAL A 178 16.24 16.78 -5.13
C VAL A 178 14.84 17.36 -5.32
N PHE A 179 14.28 17.92 -4.26
CA PHE A 179 12.95 18.54 -4.32
C PHE A 179 13.08 20.02 -4.69
N TYR A 180 12.24 20.46 -5.60
CA TYR A 180 12.15 21.87 -6.02
C TYR A 180 10.70 22.25 -6.31
N ARG A 181 10.47 23.56 -6.53
CA ARG A 181 9.19 24.04 -7.08
C ARG A 181 9.41 24.41 -8.54
N ASN A 182 8.52 23.86 -9.40
CA ASN A 182 8.55 24.17 -10.82
C ASN A 182 8.02 25.60 -11.10
N GLU A 183 8.03 26.00 -12.37
CA GLU A 183 7.55 27.33 -12.82
C GLU A 183 6.08 27.61 -12.46
N HIS A 184 5.28 26.56 -12.24
CA HIS A 184 3.88 26.63 -11.80
C HIS A 184 3.72 26.62 -10.27
N ASN A 185 4.83 26.77 -9.50
CA ASN A 185 4.89 26.73 -8.04
C ASN A 185 4.43 25.39 -7.43
N GLU A 186 4.49 24.30 -8.21
CA GLU A 186 4.17 22.93 -7.76
C GLU A 186 5.43 22.22 -7.25
N LEU A 187 5.23 21.31 -6.30
CA LEU A 187 6.33 20.46 -5.80
C LEU A 187 6.70 19.43 -6.87
N ALA A 188 7.95 19.41 -7.23
CA ALA A 188 8.54 18.44 -8.14
C ALA A 188 9.83 17.86 -7.52
N CYS A 189 10.31 16.74 -8.05
CA CYS A 189 11.60 16.21 -7.64
C CYS A 189 12.31 15.54 -8.81
N ASP A 190 13.64 15.65 -8.79
CA ASP A 190 14.54 14.94 -9.69
C ASP A 190 15.32 13.87 -8.91
N ARG A 191 15.59 12.74 -9.55
CA ARG A 191 16.44 11.71 -8.99
C ARG A 191 17.89 12.19 -8.95
N LYS A 192 18.54 12.07 -7.81
CA LYS A 192 19.98 12.33 -7.70
C LYS A 192 20.74 11.29 -8.53
N LYS A 193 21.65 11.77 -9.37
CA LYS A 193 22.58 10.92 -10.13
C LYS A 193 23.67 10.37 -9.22
#